data_0ef997c4a887066f8192ee1aef759d3e
#
_entry.id   0ef997c4a887066f8192ee1aef759d3e
#
_cell.length_a   1.000
_cell.length_b   1.000
_cell.length_c   1.000
_cell.angle_alpha   90.00
_cell.angle_beta   90.00
_cell.angle_gamma   90.00
#
_symmetry.space_group_name_H-M   'P 1'
#
loop_
_entity.id
_entity.type
_entity.pdbx_description
1 polymer ?
#
loop_
_entity_poly.entity_id
_entity_poly.type
_entity_poly.pdbx_seq_one_letter_code
_entity_poly.pdbx_strand_id
1 'polypeptide(L)'
;MTNTRVLVTGATGKVGGAVAAQLLQRGVATRALVHRKDARSARLHAMGAEVVVADMLDIQQVQAAVDGVDRLFFNLPYHPHALDSAVSFAVAARRSGVQAVVALGQWLASPEHPSLMTRQQWLTDKLFQLLPDTAHVAVDPGFFADNYLQVLPFAAQLGMLPVPTGGRRNAPPSNEDIARVAVGALLDPDRHDGRAYRPTGPKLLSGADIADAVGEALGRRVRHIDIPPWMFLRALRVGAKQLGTDIFFQSGMRHYLPEDSLGTWEIGGPTTHVRDVAGVEPEDFLTIARRYVNAADTRRTAGSLPRQIGRFMLIGLVPRHRLARFERLQQHPQLAHPRYSAESSVWRNEHTETAEPTHYRFGAIEIPPVSASRNAAAGSDGYLRNADVESGTQATVVARQSLRR
;
A
#
# COMPACT_ATOMS: atom_id res chain seq x y z
N MET A 1 16.60 -3.04 -30.33
CA MET A 1 15.88 -2.63 -29.09
C MET A 1 14.64 -3.50 -29.01
N THR A 2 14.53 -4.36 -28.02
CA THR A 2 13.32 -5.17 -27.79
C THR A 2 12.16 -4.22 -27.53
N ASN A 3 11.07 -4.38 -28.29
CA ASN A 3 9.88 -3.52 -28.16
C ASN A 3 9.08 -3.92 -26.90
N THR A 4 9.76 -3.88 -25.74
CA THR A 4 9.19 -4.29 -24.45
C THR A 4 8.05 -3.36 -24.08
N ARG A 5 6.86 -3.94 -23.85
CA ARG A 5 5.68 -3.23 -23.39
C ARG A 5 5.44 -3.50 -21.90
N VAL A 6 5.31 -2.43 -21.13
CA VAL A 6 5.06 -2.50 -19.68
C VAL A 6 3.65 -2.04 -19.37
N LEU A 7 2.87 -2.87 -18.68
CA LEU A 7 1.59 -2.46 -18.08
C LEU A 7 1.85 -1.88 -16.69
N VAL A 8 1.28 -0.72 -16.43
CA VAL A 8 1.34 -0.05 -15.11
C VAL A 8 -0.07 0.04 -14.54
N THR A 9 -0.34 -0.67 -13.44
CA THR A 9 -1.58 -0.51 -12.68
C THR A 9 -1.49 0.68 -11.73
N GLY A 10 -2.62 1.25 -11.36
CA GLY A 10 -2.61 2.46 -10.51
C GLY A 10 -1.90 3.65 -11.16
N ALA A 11 -1.84 3.72 -12.50
CA ALA A 11 -1.07 4.68 -13.26
C ALA A 11 -1.47 6.16 -13.02
N THR A 12 -2.68 6.43 -12.53
CA THR A 12 -3.11 7.79 -12.12
C THR A 12 -2.82 8.11 -10.65
N GLY A 13 -2.23 7.15 -9.91
CA GLY A 13 -1.76 7.33 -8.54
C GLY A 13 -0.37 7.98 -8.49
N LYS A 14 0.15 8.18 -7.28
CA LYS A 14 1.44 8.86 -7.07
C LYS A 14 2.61 8.01 -7.55
N VAL A 15 2.76 6.80 -7.03
CA VAL A 15 3.85 5.88 -7.43
C VAL A 15 3.64 5.36 -8.85
N GLY A 16 2.46 4.81 -9.18
CA GLY A 16 2.19 4.30 -10.54
C GLY A 16 2.33 5.38 -11.62
N GLY A 17 1.93 6.62 -11.31
CA GLY A 17 2.14 7.75 -12.21
C GLY A 17 3.61 8.10 -12.41
N ALA A 18 4.43 8.03 -11.35
CA ALA A 18 5.87 8.24 -11.45
C ALA A 18 6.55 7.09 -12.23
N VAL A 19 6.13 5.83 -12.02
CA VAL A 19 6.60 4.67 -12.80
C VAL A 19 6.30 4.87 -14.28
N ALA A 20 5.03 5.17 -14.63
CA ALA A 20 4.63 5.38 -16.02
C ALA A 20 5.41 6.53 -16.67
N ALA A 21 5.56 7.66 -15.98
CA ALA A 21 6.31 8.80 -16.47
C ALA A 21 7.79 8.46 -16.71
N GLN A 22 8.44 7.75 -15.78
CA GLN A 22 9.84 7.38 -15.91
C GLN A 22 10.09 6.35 -17.02
N LEU A 23 9.15 5.41 -17.26
CA LEU A 23 9.20 4.47 -18.37
C LEU A 23 9.09 5.21 -19.73
N LEU A 24 8.10 6.10 -19.85
CA LEU A 24 7.88 6.90 -21.06
C LEU A 24 9.08 7.81 -21.38
N GLN A 25 9.69 8.45 -20.38
CA GLN A 25 10.91 9.24 -20.55
C GLN A 25 12.10 8.43 -21.08
N ARG A 26 12.12 7.12 -20.84
CA ARG A 26 13.13 6.18 -21.35
C ARG A 26 12.74 5.56 -22.71
N GLY A 27 11.61 5.98 -23.30
CA GLY A 27 11.13 5.45 -24.57
C GLY A 27 10.54 4.04 -24.49
N VAL A 28 10.18 3.58 -23.29
CA VAL A 28 9.57 2.26 -23.07
C VAL A 28 8.08 2.32 -23.41
N ALA A 29 7.59 1.40 -24.25
CA ALA A 29 6.18 1.29 -24.57
C ALA A 29 5.39 1.01 -23.28
N THR A 30 4.53 1.95 -22.88
CA THR A 30 3.84 1.92 -21.57
C THR A 30 2.35 1.92 -21.76
N ARG A 31 1.69 0.87 -21.25
CA ARG A 31 0.23 0.79 -21.12
C ARG A 31 -0.16 1.20 -19.71
N ALA A 32 -0.97 2.26 -19.58
CA ALA A 32 -1.43 2.80 -18.32
C ALA A 32 -2.86 2.30 -18.02
N LEU A 33 -3.01 1.39 -17.05
CA LEU A 33 -4.32 0.93 -16.61
C LEU A 33 -4.92 1.92 -15.61
N VAL A 34 -6.12 2.40 -15.92
CA VAL A 34 -6.87 3.36 -15.12
C VAL A 34 -8.29 2.89 -14.87
N HIS A 35 -8.87 3.24 -13.73
CA HIS A 35 -10.28 2.91 -13.46
C HIS A 35 -11.27 3.74 -14.31
N ARG A 36 -10.88 4.97 -14.67
CA ARG A 36 -11.68 5.90 -15.51
C ARG A 36 -10.78 6.91 -16.21
N LYS A 37 -11.26 7.45 -17.32
CA LYS A 37 -10.59 8.57 -17.99
C LYS A 37 -10.84 9.86 -17.22
N ASP A 38 -9.77 10.58 -16.88
CA ASP A 38 -9.78 11.90 -16.24
C ASP A 38 -8.58 12.74 -16.70
N ALA A 39 -8.38 13.94 -16.15
CA ALA A 39 -7.26 14.81 -16.50
C ALA A 39 -5.89 14.19 -16.27
N ARG A 40 -5.77 13.25 -15.30
CA ARG A 40 -4.51 12.56 -15.02
C ARG A 40 -4.21 11.53 -16.10
N SER A 41 -5.19 10.75 -16.52
CA SER A 41 -5.03 9.79 -17.62
C SER A 41 -4.81 10.50 -18.98
N ALA A 42 -5.44 11.65 -19.20
CA ALA A 42 -5.18 12.50 -20.40
C ALA A 42 -3.73 12.98 -20.43
N ARG A 43 -3.14 13.33 -19.29
CA ARG A 43 -1.71 13.69 -19.18
C ARG A 43 -0.80 12.53 -19.56
N LEU A 44 -1.07 11.32 -19.07
CA LEU A 44 -0.31 10.12 -19.43
C LEU A 44 -0.41 9.83 -20.93
N HIS A 45 -1.58 9.97 -21.52
CA HIS A 45 -1.79 9.82 -22.95
C HIS A 45 -0.98 10.87 -23.74
N ALA A 46 -0.98 12.13 -23.32
CA ALA A 46 -0.17 13.20 -23.93
C ALA A 46 1.34 12.94 -23.83
N MET A 47 1.78 12.17 -22.83
CA MET A 47 3.18 11.71 -22.71
C MET A 47 3.50 10.47 -23.56
N GLY A 48 2.52 9.90 -24.28
CA GLY A 48 2.71 8.75 -25.15
C GLY A 48 2.26 7.40 -24.55
N ALA A 49 1.59 7.37 -23.41
CA ALA A 49 1.04 6.13 -22.85
C ALA A 49 -0.19 5.64 -23.64
N GLU A 50 -0.28 4.32 -23.83
CA GLU A 50 -1.53 3.65 -24.19
C GLU A 50 -2.42 3.60 -22.94
N VAL A 51 -3.51 4.38 -22.92
CA VAL A 51 -4.42 4.42 -21.77
C VAL A 51 -5.54 3.41 -21.95
N VAL A 52 -5.60 2.41 -21.07
CA VAL A 52 -6.68 1.41 -21.02
C VAL A 52 -7.51 1.60 -19.76
N VAL A 53 -8.84 1.47 -19.90
CA VAL A 53 -9.78 1.50 -18.78
C VAL A 53 -10.19 0.06 -18.46
N ALA A 54 -9.98 -0.35 -17.21
CA ALA A 54 -10.42 -1.66 -16.75
C ALA A 54 -10.77 -1.63 -15.25
N ASP A 55 -11.76 -2.44 -14.89
CA ASP A 55 -12.00 -2.81 -13.51
C ASP A 55 -11.06 -3.96 -13.14
N MET A 56 -10.23 -3.76 -12.13
CA MET A 56 -9.27 -4.77 -11.67
C MET A 56 -9.92 -6.01 -11.02
N LEU A 57 -11.23 -5.95 -10.72
CA LEU A 57 -12.02 -7.08 -10.23
C LEU A 57 -12.69 -7.89 -11.35
N ASP A 58 -12.68 -7.38 -12.59
CA ASP A 58 -13.22 -8.07 -13.76
C ASP A 58 -12.08 -8.78 -14.52
N ILE A 59 -12.04 -10.11 -14.42
CA ILE A 59 -10.99 -10.93 -15.04
C ILE A 59 -10.93 -10.78 -16.57
N GLN A 60 -12.05 -10.52 -17.25
CA GLN A 60 -12.06 -10.36 -18.71
C GLN A 60 -11.42 -9.04 -19.11
N GLN A 61 -11.72 -7.96 -18.37
CA GLN A 61 -11.10 -6.67 -18.61
C GLN A 61 -9.61 -6.68 -18.23
N VAL A 62 -9.24 -7.38 -17.14
CA VAL A 62 -7.85 -7.58 -16.73
C VAL A 62 -7.09 -8.35 -17.81
N GLN A 63 -7.66 -9.46 -18.33
CA GLN A 63 -7.04 -10.24 -19.42
C GLN A 63 -6.78 -9.37 -20.65
N ALA A 64 -7.78 -8.63 -21.11
CA ALA A 64 -7.64 -7.72 -22.25
C ALA A 64 -6.59 -6.63 -22.01
N ALA A 65 -6.44 -6.15 -20.78
CA ALA A 65 -5.42 -5.16 -20.43
C ALA A 65 -4.00 -5.76 -20.39
N VAL A 66 -3.84 -7.03 -20.05
CA VAL A 66 -2.55 -7.74 -19.95
C VAL A 66 -2.12 -8.31 -21.30
N ASP A 67 -3.04 -8.60 -22.23
CA ASP A 67 -2.70 -9.18 -23.52
C ASP A 67 -1.70 -8.32 -24.31
N GLY A 68 -0.62 -8.96 -24.78
CA GLY A 68 0.48 -8.33 -25.50
C GLY A 68 1.38 -7.44 -24.63
N VAL A 69 1.41 -7.69 -23.32
CA VAL A 69 2.30 -7.03 -22.34
C VAL A 69 3.42 -8.00 -21.98
N ASP A 70 4.66 -7.50 -21.97
CA ASP A 70 5.82 -8.29 -21.58
C ASP A 70 6.08 -8.22 -20.07
N ARG A 71 5.85 -7.08 -19.44
CA ARG A 71 6.15 -6.85 -18.03
C ARG A 71 5.05 -6.07 -17.33
N LEU A 72 4.84 -6.33 -16.06
CA LEU A 72 3.78 -5.75 -15.25
C LEU A 72 4.34 -5.02 -14.02
N PHE A 73 4.00 -3.73 -13.85
CA PHE A 73 4.04 -3.08 -12.56
C PHE A 73 2.68 -3.22 -11.89
N PHE A 74 2.63 -3.96 -10.79
CA PHE A 74 1.41 -4.22 -10.05
C PHE A 74 1.35 -3.42 -8.75
N ASN A 75 0.32 -2.60 -8.62
CA ASN A 75 0.01 -1.85 -7.39
C ASN A 75 -1.38 -2.29 -6.92
N LEU A 76 -1.41 -3.03 -5.82
CA LEU A 76 -2.64 -3.57 -5.23
C LEU A 76 -3.54 -2.43 -4.73
N PRO A 77 -4.83 -2.39 -5.10
CA PRO A 77 -5.74 -1.39 -4.56
C PRO A 77 -6.03 -1.64 -3.08
N TYR A 78 -6.23 -0.58 -2.31
CA TYR A 78 -6.72 -0.71 -0.93
C TYR A 78 -8.23 -1.00 -0.94
N HIS A 79 -8.58 -2.28 -1.00
CA HIS A 79 -9.95 -2.75 -1.11
C HIS A 79 -10.12 -4.08 -0.36
N PRO A 80 -11.29 -4.38 0.26
CA PRO A 80 -11.53 -5.67 0.91
C PRO A 80 -11.30 -6.89 -0.02
N HIS A 81 -11.63 -6.74 -1.30
CA HIS A 81 -11.44 -7.75 -2.36
C HIS A 81 -10.14 -7.55 -3.15
N ALA A 82 -9.12 -6.98 -2.54
CA ALA A 82 -7.86 -6.71 -3.24
C ALA A 82 -7.17 -7.99 -3.75
N LEU A 83 -7.27 -9.10 -3.01
CA LEU A 83 -6.71 -10.38 -3.44
C LEU A 83 -7.40 -10.94 -4.69
N ASP A 84 -8.69 -10.67 -4.91
CA ASP A 84 -9.38 -11.08 -6.13
C ASP A 84 -8.74 -10.40 -7.36
N SER A 85 -8.36 -9.10 -7.21
CA SER A 85 -7.58 -8.40 -8.24
C SER A 85 -6.22 -9.06 -8.45
N ALA A 86 -5.49 -9.37 -7.39
CA ALA A 86 -4.17 -9.98 -7.50
C ALA A 86 -4.24 -11.35 -8.21
N VAL A 87 -5.25 -12.17 -7.87
CA VAL A 87 -5.49 -13.46 -8.53
C VAL A 87 -5.83 -13.27 -10.01
N SER A 88 -6.68 -12.30 -10.34
CA SER A 88 -7.04 -12.00 -11.74
C SER A 88 -5.80 -11.61 -12.55
N PHE A 89 -4.92 -10.77 -12.00
CA PHE A 89 -3.66 -10.41 -12.67
C PHE A 89 -2.68 -11.58 -12.75
N ALA A 90 -2.57 -12.44 -11.75
CA ALA A 90 -1.72 -13.61 -11.79
C ALA A 90 -2.17 -14.60 -12.90
N VAL A 91 -3.48 -14.85 -13.00
CA VAL A 91 -4.06 -15.68 -14.05
C VAL A 91 -3.82 -15.07 -15.44
N ALA A 92 -4.07 -13.77 -15.61
CA ALA A 92 -3.87 -13.09 -16.88
C ALA A 92 -2.38 -13.06 -17.28
N ALA A 93 -1.48 -12.75 -16.34
CA ALA A 93 -0.04 -12.77 -16.56
C ALA A 93 0.46 -14.14 -17.03
N ARG A 94 0.01 -15.21 -16.36
CA ARG A 94 0.34 -16.58 -16.74
C ARG A 94 -0.18 -16.93 -18.14
N ARG A 95 -1.42 -16.56 -18.49
CA ARG A 95 -2.03 -16.82 -19.80
C ARG A 95 -1.36 -16.07 -20.92
N SER A 96 -0.97 -14.81 -20.68
CA SER A 96 -0.35 -13.94 -21.69
C SER A 96 1.17 -14.09 -21.76
N GLY A 97 1.79 -14.95 -20.95
CA GLY A 97 3.24 -15.15 -20.95
C GLY A 97 4.03 -13.92 -20.46
N VAL A 98 3.52 -13.21 -19.48
CA VAL A 98 4.23 -12.06 -18.88
C VAL A 98 5.55 -12.53 -18.29
N GLN A 99 6.65 -11.89 -18.70
CA GLN A 99 8.01 -12.27 -18.33
C GLN A 99 8.41 -11.82 -16.93
N ALA A 100 7.84 -10.70 -16.46
CA ALA A 100 8.17 -10.15 -15.16
C ALA A 100 7.01 -9.40 -14.49
N VAL A 101 6.89 -9.55 -13.18
CA VAL A 101 5.99 -8.75 -12.32
C VAL A 101 6.82 -8.04 -11.27
N VAL A 102 6.74 -6.72 -11.25
CA VAL A 102 7.25 -5.89 -10.16
C VAL A 102 6.06 -5.43 -9.33
N ALA A 103 5.93 -5.97 -8.12
CA ALA A 103 4.81 -5.69 -7.23
C ALA A 103 5.17 -4.60 -6.21
N LEU A 104 4.33 -3.57 -6.12
CA LEU A 104 4.41 -2.59 -5.04
C LEU A 104 3.72 -3.16 -3.80
N GLY A 105 4.50 -3.44 -2.78
CA GLY A 105 4.06 -3.89 -1.48
C GLY A 105 4.17 -2.79 -0.42
N GLN A 106 4.51 -3.17 0.80
CA GLN A 106 4.73 -2.25 1.90
C GLN A 106 5.70 -2.83 2.94
N TRP A 107 6.42 -1.96 3.63
CA TRP A 107 7.37 -2.30 4.69
C TRP A 107 6.82 -3.26 5.74
N LEU A 108 5.57 -3.07 6.14
CA LEU A 108 4.89 -3.84 7.19
C LEU A 108 4.34 -5.19 6.70
N ALA A 109 4.49 -5.54 5.41
CA ALA A 109 3.90 -6.77 4.87
C ALA A 109 4.33 -8.00 5.68
N SER A 110 3.36 -8.68 6.31
CA SER A 110 3.58 -9.82 7.19
C SER A 110 2.34 -10.71 7.23
N PRO A 111 2.50 -12.05 7.27
CA PRO A 111 1.37 -12.98 7.33
C PRO A 111 0.59 -12.88 8.65
N GLU A 112 1.25 -12.47 9.73
CA GLU A 112 0.68 -12.44 11.08
C GLU A 112 0.07 -11.08 11.46
N HIS A 113 0.17 -10.07 10.57
CA HIS A 113 -0.23 -8.71 10.90
C HIS A 113 -1.76 -8.61 11.16
N PRO A 114 -2.21 -7.86 12.19
CA PRO A 114 -3.65 -7.73 12.50
C PRO A 114 -4.44 -7.03 11.38
N SER A 115 -3.82 -6.16 10.59
CA SER A 115 -4.46 -5.49 9.45
C SER A 115 -4.67 -6.44 8.28
N LEU A 116 -5.93 -6.59 7.83
CA LEU A 116 -6.23 -7.32 6.59
C LEU A 116 -5.50 -6.73 5.39
N MET A 117 -5.48 -5.39 5.28
CA MET A 117 -4.80 -4.67 4.21
C MET A 117 -3.31 -5.03 4.12
N THR A 118 -2.64 -5.16 5.25
CA THR A 118 -1.21 -5.51 5.32
C THR A 118 -0.96 -6.97 4.95
N ARG A 119 -1.83 -7.89 5.42
CA ARG A 119 -1.75 -9.31 5.03
C ARG A 119 -2.01 -9.52 3.55
N GLN A 120 -2.93 -8.76 2.95
CA GLN A 120 -3.21 -8.84 1.51
C GLN A 120 -1.98 -8.47 0.69
N GLN A 121 -1.18 -7.50 1.12
CA GLN A 121 0.09 -7.16 0.46
C GLN A 121 1.08 -8.33 0.50
N TRP A 122 1.28 -8.93 1.68
CA TRP A 122 2.15 -10.10 1.82
C TRP A 122 1.67 -11.28 0.95
N LEU A 123 0.36 -11.58 0.98
CA LEU A 123 -0.22 -12.66 0.17
C LEU A 123 -0.10 -12.39 -1.32
N THR A 124 -0.21 -11.15 -1.76
CA THR A 124 -0.03 -10.76 -3.16
C THR A 124 1.40 -11.01 -3.62
N ASP A 125 2.37 -10.64 -2.79
CA ASP A 125 3.77 -10.91 -3.06
C ASP A 125 4.02 -12.44 -3.23
N LYS A 126 3.55 -13.24 -2.27
CA LYS A 126 3.69 -14.70 -2.35
C LYS A 126 2.95 -15.31 -3.55
N LEU A 127 1.80 -14.76 -3.93
CA LEU A 127 1.05 -15.22 -5.11
C LEU A 127 1.87 -15.04 -6.41
N PHE A 128 2.48 -13.89 -6.62
CA PHE A 128 3.27 -13.64 -7.83
C PHE A 128 4.57 -14.49 -7.85
N GLN A 129 5.17 -14.77 -6.69
CA GLN A 129 6.31 -15.69 -6.58
C GLN A 129 6.00 -17.13 -7.03
N LEU A 130 4.72 -17.52 -7.04
CA LEU A 130 4.29 -18.85 -7.49
C LEU A 130 4.15 -18.94 -9.01
N LEU A 131 4.24 -17.85 -9.75
CA LEU A 131 4.12 -17.88 -11.21
C LEU A 131 5.37 -18.51 -11.82
N PRO A 132 5.25 -19.64 -12.53
CA PRO A 132 6.38 -20.23 -13.23
C PRO A 132 6.79 -19.35 -14.42
N ASP A 133 8.06 -19.36 -14.74
CA ASP A 133 8.64 -18.66 -15.89
C ASP A 133 8.37 -17.14 -15.92
N THR A 134 8.09 -16.57 -14.75
CA THR A 134 7.83 -15.14 -14.57
C THR A 134 8.73 -14.61 -13.46
N ALA A 135 9.65 -13.72 -13.80
CA ALA A 135 10.48 -13.05 -12.80
C ALA A 135 9.59 -12.22 -11.85
N HIS A 136 9.87 -12.28 -10.55
CA HIS A 136 9.11 -11.55 -9.56
C HIS A 136 10.03 -10.66 -8.71
N VAL A 137 9.63 -9.40 -8.55
CA VAL A 137 10.34 -8.43 -7.69
C VAL A 137 9.34 -7.72 -6.78
N ALA A 138 9.61 -7.76 -5.48
CA ALA A 138 8.86 -6.96 -4.51
C ALA A 138 9.53 -5.59 -4.31
N VAL A 139 8.72 -4.53 -4.24
CA VAL A 139 9.15 -3.19 -3.84
C VAL A 139 8.33 -2.77 -2.63
N ASP A 140 8.93 -2.84 -1.44
CA ASP A 140 8.27 -2.69 -0.13
C ASP A 140 8.73 -1.41 0.58
N PRO A 141 8.31 -0.23 0.15
CA PRO A 141 8.77 1.03 0.72
C PRO A 141 8.28 1.21 2.16
N GLY A 142 9.07 1.94 2.96
CA GLY A 142 8.67 2.42 4.26
C GLY A 142 7.56 3.48 4.20
N PHE A 143 7.30 4.15 5.31
CA PHE A 143 6.27 5.19 5.35
C PHE A 143 6.72 6.41 4.53
N PHE A 144 5.97 6.74 3.48
CA PHE A 144 6.34 7.69 2.42
C PHE A 144 6.47 9.13 2.93
N ALA A 145 7.40 9.89 2.35
CA ALA A 145 7.53 11.32 2.57
C ALA A 145 6.23 12.09 2.29
N ASP A 146 5.50 11.67 1.26
CA ASP A 146 4.21 12.22 0.88
C ASP A 146 3.16 12.18 2.02
N ASN A 147 3.20 11.15 2.87
CA ASN A 147 2.25 11.03 3.98
C ASN A 147 2.42 12.16 5.01
N TYR A 148 3.65 12.56 5.28
CA TYR A 148 3.95 13.72 6.15
C TYR A 148 3.54 15.04 5.49
N LEU A 149 3.67 15.13 4.16
CA LEU A 149 3.39 16.35 3.41
C LEU A 149 1.90 16.58 3.12
N GLN A 150 1.03 15.61 3.42
CA GLN A 150 -0.42 15.80 3.38
C GLN A 150 -0.92 16.87 4.36
N VAL A 151 -0.18 17.10 5.45
CA VAL A 151 -0.50 18.13 6.45
C VAL A 151 0.22 19.46 6.19
N LEU A 152 0.86 19.62 5.04
CA LEU A 152 1.54 20.86 4.62
C LEU A 152 0.68 22.13 4.78
N PRO A 153 -0.65 22.13 4.54
CA PRO A 153 -1.49 23.30 4.81
C PRO A 153 -1.47 23.76 6.28
N PHE A 154 -1.36 22.85 7.25
CA PHE A 154 -1.21 23.20 8.67
C PHE A 154 0.17 23.80 8.94
N ALA A 155 1.22 23.25 8.35
CA ALA A 155 2.58 23.79 8.45
C ALA A 155 2.65 25.20 7.86
N ALA A 156 2.10 25.39 6.66
CA ALA A 156 2.09 26.68 5.97
C ALA A 156 1.26 27.77 6.67
N GLN A 157 0.11 27.42 7.26
CA GLN A 157 -0.78 28.40 7.85
C GLN A 157 -0.59 28.57 9.36
N LEU A 158 -0.39 27.47 10.10
CA LEU A 158 -0.33 27.46 11.55
C LEU A 158 1.09 27.29 12.12
N GLY A 159 2.08 26.95 11.30
CA GLY A 159 3.43 26.65 11.75
C GLY A 159 3.54 25.33 12.54
N MET A 160 2.63 24.39 12.27
CA MET A 160 2.55 23.10 12.97
C MET A 160 2.54 21.94 11.97
N LEU A 161 3.26 20.88 12.29
CA LEU A 161 3.24 19.60 11.58
C LEU A 161 2.60 18.53 12.49
N PRO A 162 1.25 18.39 12.48
CA PRO A 162 0.54 17.47 13.38
C PRO A 162 0.52 16.05 12.79
N VAL A 163 1.54 15.25 13.09
CA VAL A 163 1.67 13.87 12.65
C VAL A 163 2.01 12.96 13.82
N PRO A 164 1.44 11.74 13.90
CA PRO A 164 1.86 10.77 14.91
C PRO A 164 3.20 10.17 14.50
N THR A 165 4.17 10.18 15.39
CA THR A 165 5.46 9.52 15.21
C THR A 165 5.78 8.57 16.36
N GLY A 166 5.01 8.63 17.44
CA GLY A 166 5.27 7.87 18.66
C GLY A 166 6.67 8.13 19.24
N GLY A 167 7.28 9.29 18.93
CA GLY A 167 8.64 9.62 19.32
C GLY A 167 9.72 8.87 18.56
N ARG A 168 9.38 8.15 17.48
CA ARG A 168 10.27 7.31 16.68
C ARG A 168 10.69 8.01 15.38
N ARG A 169 11.60 7.36 14.64
CA ARG A 169 12.16 7.87 13.40
C ARG A 169 11.72 7.05 12.21
N ASN A 170 11.83 7.63 11.04
CA ASN A 170 11.61 6.98 9.76
C ASN A 170 12.61 7.53 8.73
N ALA A 171 12.92 6.75 7.70
CA ALA A 171 13.67 7.20 6.53
C ALA A 171 12.71 7.29 5.32
N PRO A 172 11.87 8.34 5.22
CA PRO A 172 10.75 8.36 4.29
C PRO A 172 11.22 8.53 2.85
N PRO A 173 10.91 7.54 1.96
CA PRO A 173 11.24 7.62 0.54
C PRO A 173 10.32 8.60 -0.19
N SER A 174 10.80 9.14 -1.32
CA SER A 174 9.96 9.83 -2.30
C SER A 174 9.19 8.84 -3.19
N ASN A 175 8.06 9.28 -3.76
CA ASN A 175 7.36 8.48 -4.78
C ASN A 175 8.24 8.24 -6.01
N GLU A 176 9.11 9.18 -6.31
CA GLU A 176 10.06 9.15 -7.43
C GLU A 176 11.14 8.08 -7.21
N ASP A 177 11.68 7.95 -5.99
CA ASP A 177 12.67 6.93 -5.65
C ASP A 177 12.06 5.52 -5.65
N ILE A 178 10.85 5.38 -5.11
CA ILE A 178 10.11 4.12 -5.21
C ILE A 178 9.93 3.72 -6.67
N ALA A 179 9.53 4.68 -7.51
CA ALA A 179 9.37 4.45 -8.94
C ALA A 179 10.72 4.14 -9.64
N ARG A 180 11.83 4.78 -9.25
CA ARG A 180 13.16 4.48 -9.80
C ARG A 180 13.56 3.03 -9.56
N VAL A 181 13.32 2.52 -8.34
CA VAL A 181 13.59 1.12 -8.00
C VAL A 181 12.69 0.19 -8.82
N ALA A 182 11.39 0.47 -8.90
CA ALA A 182 10.46 -0.34 -9.69
C ALA A 182 10.83 -0.34 -11.18
N VAL A 183 11.18 0.82 -11.75
CA VAL A 183 11.59 0.94 -13.15
C VAL A 183 12.91 0.22 -13.40
N GLY A 184 13.90 0.33 -12.50
CA GLY A 184 15.16 -0.41 -12.63
C GLY A 184 14.91 -1.92 -12.70
N ALA A 185 14.08 -2.46 -11.81
CA ALA A 185 13.71 -3.87 -11.80
C ALA A 185 12.91 -4.28 -13.06
N LEU A 186 12.00 -3.42 -13.55
CA LEU A 186 11.27 -3.66 -14.79
C LEU A 186 12.16 -3.68 -16.01
N LEU A 187 13.27 -2.94 -16.02
CA LEU A 187 14.16 -2.87 -17.19
C LEU A 187 15.15 -4.04 -17.26
N ASP A 188 15.50 -4.61 -16.12
CA ASP A 188 16.44 -5.75 -16.03
C ASP A 188 15.91 -6.82 -15.06
N PRO A 189 14.77 -7.47 -15.40
CA PRO A 189 14.09 -8.37 -14.47
C PRO A 189 14.94 -9.59 -14.09
N ASP A 190 15.75 -10.11 -14.98
CA ASP A 190 16.57 -11.31 -14.71
C ASP A 190 17.61 -11.06 -13.60
N ARG A 191 18.16 -9.85 -13.55
CA ARG A 191 19.08 -9.43 -12.50
C ARG A 191 18.40 -9.30 -11.13
N HIS A 192 17.11 -9.00 -11.12
CA HIS A 192 16.35 -8.65 -9.93
C HIS A 192 15.34 -9.73 -9.51
N ASP A 193 15.27 -10.85 -10.23
CA ASP A 193 14.33 -11.93 -9.94
C ASP A 193 14.48 -12.47 -8.52
N GLY A 194 13.36 -12.71 -7.86
CA GLY A 194 13.28 -13.20 -6.49
C GLY A 194 13.74 -12.22 -5.42
N ARG A 195 13.95 -10.93 -5.76
CA ARG A 195 14.45 -9.92 -4.82
C ARG A 195 13.33 -9.07 -4.26
N ALA A 196 13.51 -8.65 -2.99
CA ALA A 196 12.68 -7.65 -2.33
C ALA A 196 13.50 -6.40 -2.06
N TYR A 197 13.04 -5.27 -2.56
CA TYR A 197 13.67 -3.98 -2.37
C TYR A 197 12.84 -3.10 -1.45
N ARG A 198 13.51 -2.44 -0.52
CA ARG A 198 12.89 -1.54 0.47
C ARG A 198 13.47 -0.14 0.29
N PRO A 199 12.99 0.64 -0.71
CA PRO A 199 13.48 1.99 -0.92
C PRO A 199 13.18 2.87 0.30
N THR A 200 14.20 3.61 0.74
CA THR A 200 14.12 4.57 1.84
C THR A 200 14.76 5.89 1.43
N GLY A 201 14.50 6.95 2.19
CA GLY A 201 15.33 8.15 2.17
C GLY A 201 16.73 7.88 2.73
N PRO A 202 17.67 8.84 2.61
CA PRO A 202 19.10 8.62 2.93
C PRO A 202 19.39 8.51 4.43
N LYS A 203 18.48 8.92 5.31
CA LYS A 203 18.69 8.89 6.77
C LYS A 203 17.39 8.79 7.56
N LEU A 204 17.50 8.27 8.77
CA LEU A 204 16.40 8.27 9.74
C LEU A 204 16.14 9.67 10.26
N LEU A 205 14.88 10.13 10.18
CA LEU A 205 14.40 11.44 10.60
C LEU A 205 13.37 11.30 11.71
N SER A 206 13.51 12.11 12.75
CA SER A 206 12.47 12.32 13.76
C SER A 206 11.36 13.24 13.21
N GLY A 207 10.23 13.31 13.91
CA GLY A 207 9.20 14.28 13.57
C GLY A 207 9.69 15.74 13.62
N ALA A 208 10.67 16.05 14.49
CA ALA A 208 11.29 17.36 14.56
C ALA A 208 12.14 17.65 13.31
N ASP A 209 13.00 16.70 12.88
CA ASP A 209 13.80 16.85 11.66
C ASP A 209 12.92 17.08 10.41
N ILE A 210 11.79 16.34 10.33
CA ILE A 210 10.80 16.49 9.25
C ILE A 210 10.17 17.89 9.32
N ALA A 211 9.80 18.38 10.51
CA ALA A 211 9.21 19.70 10.68
C ALA A 211 10.22 20.82 10.34
N ASP A 212 11.48 20.64 10.67
CA ASP A 212 12.56 21.60 10.35
C ASP A 212 12.77 21.67 8.82
N ALA A 213 12.82 20.53 8.13
CA ALA A 213 12.92 20.49 6.67
C ALA A 213 11.70 21.13 5.98
N VAL A 214 10.48 20.89 6.48
CA VAL A 214 9.27 21.57 5.98
C VAL A 214 9.35 23.08 6.26
N GLY A 215 9.85 23.46 7.43
CA GLY A 215 10.02 24.86 7.83
C GLY A 215 11.01 25.59 6.92
N GLU A 216 12.15 24.96 6.61
CA GLU A 216 13.14 25.47 5.66
C GLU A 216 12.53 25.65 4.26
N ALA A 217 11.81 24.63 3.76
CA ALA A 217 11.18 24.70 2.47
C ALA A 217 10.11 25.83 2.39
N LEU A 218 9.43 26.12 3.49
CA LEU A 218 8.40 27.19 3.60
C LEU A 218 9.01 28.58 3.93
N GLY A 219 10.31 28.67 4.26
CA GLY A 219 10.96 29.89 4.73
C GLY A 219 10.42 30.38 6.07
N ARG A 220 9.96 29.49 6.97
CA ARG A 220 9.38 29.81 8.27
C ARG A 220 9.52 28.69 9.29
N ARG A 221 9.47 29.04 10.58
CA ARG A 221 9.48 28.04 11.64
C ARG A 221 8.23 27.16 11.61
N VAL A 222 8.41 25.84 11.61
CA VAL A 222 7.39 24.82 11.78
C VAL A 222 7.77 23.95 12.97
N ARG A 223 6.78 23.58 13.80
CA ARG A 223 6.99 22.69 14.95
C ARG A 223 6.27 21.38 14.72
N HIS A 224 6.95 20.28 14.97
CA HIS A 224 6.30 18.99 15.07
C HIS A 224 5.36 18.94 16.28
N ILE A 225 4.16 18.43 16.08
CA ILE A 225 3.20 18.11 17.13
C ILE A 225 2.88 16.62 17.02
N ASP A 226 3.38 15.84 17.96
CA ASP A 226 3.07 14.41 18.03
C ASP A 226 1.61 14.24 18.50
N ILE A 227 0.73 13.98 17.53
CA ILE A 227 -0.70 13.87 17.82
C ILE A 227 -1.07 12.46 18.28
N PRO A 228 -2.00 12.31 19.24
CA PRO A 228 -2.39 10.98 19.68
C PRO A 228 -3.13 10.20 18.57
N PRO A 229 -3.05 8.86 18.59
CA PRO A 229 -3.66 7.98 17.59
C PRO A 229 -5.12 8.30 17.24
N TRP A 230 -5.92 8.62 18.24
CA TRP A 230 -7.33 8.94 18.01
C TRP A 230 -7.55 10.22 17.19
N MET A 231 -6.65 11.21 17.32
CA MET A 231 -6.71 12.46 16.56
C MET A 231 -6.33 12.23 15.11
N PHE A 232 -5.32 11.40 14.85
CA PHE A 232 -4.94 10.98 13.51
C PHE A 232 -6.08 10.29 12.77
N LEU A 233 -6.76 9.31 13.42
CA LEU A 233 -7.90 8.61 12.81
C LEU A 233 -9.09 9.55 12.51
N ARG A 234 -9.30 10.58 13.34
CA ARG A 234 -10.28 11.63 13.04
C ARG A 234 -9.85 12.52 11.89
N ALA A 235 -8.55 12.86 11.82
CA ALA A 235 -8.02 13.64 10.69
C ALA A 235 -8.17 12.90 9.37
N LEU A 236 -7.93 11.58 9.33
CA LEU A 236 -8.20 10.74 8.16
C LEU A 236 -9.68 10.78 7.75
N ARG A 237 -10.60 10.73 8.73
CA ARG A 237 -12.04 10.85 8.44
C ARG A 237 -12.41 12.19 7.84
N VAL A 238 -11.92 13.30 8.42
CA VAL A 238 -12.17 14.66 7.93
C VAL A 238 -11.58 14.85 6.53
N GLY A 239 -10.40 14.26 6.28
CA GLY A 239 -9.69 14.32 5.00
C GLY A 239 -10.16 13.30 3.96
N ALA A 240 -11.02 12.35 4.30
CA ALA A 240 -11.33 11.17 3.48
C ALA A 240 -11.69 11.50 2.03
N LYS A 241 -12.60 12.47 1.83
CA LYS A 241 -13.01 12.90 0.48
C LYS A 241 -11.85 13.51 -0.33
N GLN A 242 -11.00 14.29 0.32
CA GLN A 242 -9.86 14.95 -0.33
C GLN A 242 -8.74 13.94 -0.63
N LEU A 243 -8.55 12.96 0.25
CA LEU A 243 -7.52 11.93 0.13
C LEU A 243 -7.97 10.75 -0.72
N GLY A 244 -9.26 10.66 -1.07
CA GLY A 244 -9.83 9.52 -1.79
C GLY A 244 -9.78 8.22 -0.97
N THR A 245 -9.86 8.32 0.37
CA THR A 245 -9.82 7.18 1.29
C THR A 245 -11.21 6.85 1.82
N ASP A 246 -11.40 5.59 2.16
CA ASP A 246 -12.65 5.07 2.72
C ASP A 246 -12.46 4.54 4.16
N ILE A 247 -13.50 3.91 4.69
CA ILE A 247 -13.47 3.33 6.03
C ILE A 247 -12.58 2.08 6.10
N PHE A 248 -12.42 1.33 5.00
CA PHE A 248 -11.52 0.19 4.93
C PHE A 248 -10.06 0.62 5.09
N PHE A 249 -9.64 1.66 4.35
CA PHE A 249 -8.33 2.25 4.50
C PHE A 249 -8.08 2.75 5.92
N GLN A 250 -9.06 3.46 6.52
CA GLN A 250 -8.95 3.95 7.91
C GLN A 250 -8.83 2.78 8.90
N SER A 251 -9.52 1.67 8.64
CA SER A 251 -9.43 0.45 9.45
C SER A 251 -8.04 -0.18 9.37
N GLY A 252 -7.44 -0.24 8.18
CA GLY A 252 -6.05 -0.65 8.01
C GLY A 252 -5.08 0.26 8.77
N MET A 253 -5.22 1.58 8.58
CA MET A 253 -4.34 2.59 9.18
C MET A 253 -4.35 2.60 10.70
N ARG A 254 -5.42 2.19 11.38
CA ARG A 254 -5.41 2.08 12.85
C ARG A 254 -4.34 1.13 13.37
N HIS A 255 -3.94 0.14 12.57
CA HIS A 255 -2.92 -0.84 12.93
C HIS A 255 -1.49 -0.37 12.64
N TYR A 256 -1.32 0.74 11.92
CA TYR A 256 -0.01 1.35 11.69
C TYR A 256 0.49 2.15 12.91
N LEU A 257 -0.44 2.68 13.70
CA LEU A 257 -0.09 3.50 14.87
C LEU A 257 0.66 2.73 15.97
N PRO A 258 0.34 1.46 16.28
CA PRO A 258 1.19 0.64 17.15
C PRO A 258 2.57 0.38 16.54
N GLU A 259 2.69 0.21 15.23
CA GLU A 259 3.98 0.02 14.55
C GLU A 259 4.91 1.23 14.73
N ASP A 260 4.35 2.46 14.70
CA ASP A 260 5.11 3.67 15.03
C ASP A 260 5.69 3.57 16.44
N SER A 261 4.89 3.16 17.43
CA SER A 261 5.33 3.03 18.82
C SER A 261 6.37 1.92 19.02
N LEU A 262 6.30 0.85 18.23
CA LEU A 262 7.26 -0.26 18.23
C LEU A 262 8.58 0.11 17.54
N GLY A 263 8.65 1.23 16.83
CA GLY A 263 9.82 1.66 16.05
C GLY A 263 10.07 0.80 14.82
N THR A 264 9.03 0.17 14.26
CA THR A 264 9.12 -0.77 13.15
C THR A 264 9.77 -0.15 11.91
N TRP A 265 9.57 1.16 11.68
CA TRP A 265 10.15 1.88 10.55
C TRP A 265 11.66 2.13 10.67
N GLU A 266 12.27 1.89 11.85
CA GLU A 266 13.71 2.02 12.08
C GLU A 266 14.45 0.70 11.80
N ILE A 267 13.76 -0.44 11.87
CA ILE A 267 14.35 -1.77 11.75
C ILE A 267 14.73 -2.04 10.29
N GLY A 268 16.00 -2.26 10.02
CA GLY A 268 16.50 -2.56 8.67
C GLY A 268 16.64 -1.33 7.75
N GLY A 269 16.45 -0.11 8.25
CA GLY A 269 16.63 1.12 7.47
C GLY A 269 17.67 2.07 8.09
N PRO A 270 18.17 3.06 7.33
CA PRO A 270 17.95 3.26 5.89
C PRO A 270 18.66 2.21 5.04
N THR A 271 18.12 1.94 3.84
CA THR A 271 18.68 0.99 2.88
C THR A 271 19.43 1.69 1.75
N THR A 272 20.26 0.93 1.02
CA THR A 272 20.96 1.40 -0.19
C THR A 272 20.21 1.11 -1.48
N HIS A 273 19.01 0.53 -1.39
CA HIS A 273 18.29 -0.06 -2.53
C HIS A 273 17.98 0.91 -3.67
N VAL A 274 17.78 2.21 -3.38
CA VAL A 274 17.61 3.23 -4.44
C VAL A 274 18.91 3.33 -5.26
N ARG A 275 20.05 3.46 -4.59
CA ARG A 275 21.36 3.53 -5.26
C ARG A 275 21.68 2.24 -6.00
N ASP A 276 21.44 1.08 -5.39
CA ASP A 276 21.83 -0.23 -5.92
C ASP A 276 21.04 -0.61 -7.17
N VAL A 277 19.77 -0.20 -7.27
CA VAL A 277 18.90 -0.51 -8.40
C VAL A 277 18.85 0.61 -9.43
N ALA A 278 18.79 1.87 -9.00
CA ALA A 278 18.62 3.00 -9.89
C ALA A 278 19.92 3.76 -10.20
N GLY A 279 21.04 3.45 -9.51
CA GLY A 279 22.35 4.08 -9.73
C GLY A 279 22.42 5.54 -9.27
N VAL A 280 21.46 6.01 -8.47
CA VAL A 280 21.39 7.37 -7.94
C VAL A 280 21.12 7.36 -6.45
N GLU A 281 21.63 8.37 -5.74
CA GLU A 281 21.30 8.49 -4.31
C GLU A 281 19.82 8.82 -4.11
N PRO A 282 19.20 8.34 -3.00
CA PRO A 282 17.82 8.68 -2.68
C PRO A 282 17.68 10.18 -2.38
N GLU A 283 16.52 10.73 -2.72
CA GLU A 283 16.20 12.13 -2.45
C GLU A 283 16.14 12.40 -0.94
N ASP A 284 16.77 13.49 -0.49
CA ASP A 284 16.59 13.96 0.88
C ASP A 284 15.20 14.59 1.09
N PHE A 285 14.76 14.60 2.35
CA PHE A 285 13.41 15.07 2.67
C PHE A 285 13.20 16.56 2.37
N LEU A 286 14.23 17.39 2.47
CA LEU A 286 14.12 18.82 2.14
C LEU A 286 13.86 19.04 0.65
N THR A 287 14.55 18.30 -0.22
CA THR A 287 14.33 18.31 -1.67
C THR A 287 12.88 17.91 -1.99
N ILE A 288 12.37 16.85 -1.34
CA ILE A 288 10.97 16.42 -1.48
C ILE A 288 10.03 17.53 -0.99
N ALA A 289 10.26 18.08 0.20
CA ALA A 289 9.44 19.13 0.79
C ALA A 289 9.35 20.37 -0.10
N ARG A 290 10.49 20.84 -0.67
CA ARG A 290 10.53 21.99 -1.61
C ARG A 290 9.65 21.73 -2.84
N ARG A 291 9.67 20.53 -3.41
CA ARG A 291 8.81 20.16 -4.54
C ARG A 291 7.33 20.27 -4.19
N TYR A 292 6.92 19.80 -3.00
CA TYR A 292 5.54 19.90 -2.53
C TYR A 292 5.12 21.34 -2.20
N VAL A 293 6.00 22.14 -1.61
CA VAL A 293 5.75 23.57 -1.33
C VAL A 293 5.52 24.33 -2.64
N ASN A 294 6.36 24.08 -3.66
CA ASN A 294 6.24 24.73 -4.97
C ASN A 294 4.97 24.33 -5.73
N ALA A 295 4.50 23.09 -5.56
CA ALA A 295 3.29 22.58 -6.19
C ALA A 295 1.99 23.00 -5.47
N ALA A 296 2.06 23.38 -4.19
CA ALA A 296 0.92 23.71 -3.35
C ALA A 296 0.70 25.22 -3.25
N ASP A 297 -0.55 25.66 -3.11
CA ASP A 297 -0.83 27.03 -2.70
C ASP A 297 -0.61 27.16 -1.19
N THR A 298 0.62 27.51 -0.81
CA THR A 298 1.04 27.70 0.58
C THR A 298 0.91 29.15 1.05
N ARG A 299 0.46 30.07 0.18
CA ARG A 299 0.33 31.49 0.50
C ARG A 299 -0.68 31.73 1.61
N ARG A 300 -0.34 32.65 2.49
CA ARG A 300 -1.26 33.12 3.53
C ARG A 300 -2.21 34.16 2.92
N THR A 301 -3.49 33.89 3.01
CA THR A 301 -4.58 34.82 2.65
C THR A 301 -5.48 35.05 3.85
N ALA A 302 -6.28 36.10 3.81
CA ALA A 302 -7.26 36.39 4.88
C ALA A 302 -8.21 35.21 5.16
N GLY A 303 -8.51 34.39 4.15
CA GLY A 303 -9.39 33.21 4.29
C GLY A 303 -8.67 31.90 4.59
N SER A 304 -7.34 31.79 4.37
CA SER A 304 -6.62 30.51 4.52
C SER A 304 -6.40 30.13 5.98
N LEU A 305 -6.05 31.09 6.83
CA LEU A 305 -5.81 30.84 8.26
C LEU A 305 -7.10 30.42 9.01
N PRO A 306 -8.25 31.15 8.94
CA PRO A 306 -9.50 30.73 9.56
C PRO A 306 -9.96 29.35 9.07
N ARG A 307 -9.79 29.05 7.79
CA ARG A 307 -10.14 27.74 7.22
C ARG A 307 -9.33 26.60 7.86
N GLN A 308 -8.02 26.78 8.05
CA GLN A 308 -7.19 25.75 8.67
C GLN A 308 -7.46 25.61 10.17
N ILE A 309 -7.74 26.71 10.88
CA ILE A 309 -8.20 26.68 12.28
C ILE A 309 -9.51 25.90 12.37
N GLY A 310 -10.50 26.24 11.52
CA GLY A 310 -11.79 25.55 11.49
C GLY A 310 -11.64 24.05 11.20
N ARG A 311 -10.75 23.67 10.27
CA ARG A 311 -10.45 22.27 9.97
C ARG A 311 -9.81 21.54 11.16
N PHE A 312 -8.87 22.17 11.86
CA PHE A 312 -8.26 21.61 13.05
C PHE A 312 -9.27 21.40 14.18
N MET A 313 -10.15 22.39 14.42
CA MET A 313 -11.25 22.28 15.38
C MET A 313 -12.23 21.17 15.02
N LEU A 314 -12.56 21.03 13.72
CA LEU A 314 -13.44 19.98 13.23
C LEU A 314 -12.89 18.59 13.52
N ILE A 315 -11.57 18.38 13.41
CA ILE A 315 -10.91 17.12 13.78
C ILE A 315 -11.19 16.77 15.25
N GLY A 316 -11.19 17.76 16.14
CA GLY A 316 -11.53 17.58 17.54
C GLY A 316 -12.99 17.18 17.80
N LEU A 317 -13.91 17.65 16.97
CA LEU A 317 -15.36 17.51 17.17
C LEU A 317 -15.96 16.26 16.47
N VAL A 318 -15.37 15.81 15.38
CA VAL A 318 -15.92 14.67 14.61
C VAL A 318 -15.89 13.38 15.43
N PRO A 319 -17.00 12.62 15.50
CA PRO A 319 -17.03 11.34 16.20
C PRO A 319 -16.04 10.35 15.60
N ARG A 320 -15.51 9.43 16.41
CA ARG A 320 -14.64 8.35 15.93
C ARG A 320 -15.45 7.32 15.14
N HIS A 321 -14.89 6.77 14.08
CA HIS A 321 -15.42 5.54 13.51
C HIS A 321 -15.19 4.37 14.49
N ARG A 322 -16.17 3.49 14.58
CA ARG A 322 -16.05 2.24 15.35
C ARG A 322 -15.38 1.17 14.47
N LEU A 323 -14.09 1.39 14.14
CA LEU A 323 -13.37 0.59 13.13
C LEU A 323 -13.35 -0.91 13.43
N ALA A 324 -13.16 -1.29 14.70
CA ALA A 324 -13.25 -2.70 15.10
C ALA A 324 -14.66 -3.31 14.91
N ARG A 325 -15.72 -2.50 15.06
CA ARG A 325 -17.08 -2.93 14.75
C ARG A 325 -17.28 -3.09 13.24
N PHE A 326 -16.73 -2.16 12.47
CA PHE A 326 -16.75 -2.24 11.00
C PHE A 326 -16.10 -3.54 10.52
N GLU A 327 -14.89 -3.88 10.98
CA GLU A 327 -14.20 -5.12 10.61
C GLU A 327 -15.01 -6.37 10.93
N ARG A 328 -15.64 -6.41 12.11
CA ARG A 328 -16.53 -7.55 12.48
C ARG A 328 -17.78 -7.63 11.61
N LEU A 329 -18.43 -6.49 11.31
CA LEU A 329 -19.63 -6.47 10.46
C LEU A 329 -19.31 -6.85 9.01
N GLN A 330 -18.12 -6.50 8.53
CA GLN A 330 -17.64 -6.90 7.21
C GLN A 330 -17.01 -8.30 7.21
N GLN A 331 -17.04 -9.00 8.32
CA GLN A 331 -16.47 -10.35 8.46
C GLN A 331 -15.01 -10.45 7.99
N HIS A 332 -14.23 -9.38 8.21
CA HIS A 332 -12.81 -9.42 7.89
C HIS A 332 -12.13 -10.57 8.63
N PRO A 333 -11.33 -11.41 7.94
CA PRO A 333 -10.61 -12.52 8.56
C PRO A 333 -9.78 -12.04 9.75
N GLN A 334 -10.02 -12.60 10.92
CA GLN A 334 -9.27 -12.34 12.13
C GLN A 334 -8.31 -13.49 12.37
N LEU A 335 -7.09 -13.18 12.79
CA LEU A 335 -6.11 -14.18 13.20
C LEU A 335 -6.33 -14.55 14.67
N ALA A 336 -6.08 -15.81 15.02
CA ALA A 336 -6.12 -16.27 16.41
C ALA A 336 -5.01 -15.62 17.25
N HIS A 337 -3.83 -15.44 16.65
CA HIS A 337 -2.64 -14.87 17.32
C HIS A 337 -2.00 -13.81 16.42
N PRO A 338 -2.61 -12.62 16.29
CA PRO A 338 -2.03 -11.56 15.48
C PRO A 338 -0.76 -11.00 16.13
N ARG A 339 0.22 -10.66 15.28
CA ARG A 339 1.47 -10.02 15.69
C ARG A 339 1.73 -8.82 14.80
N TYR A 340 2.18 -7.72 15.38
CA TYR A 340 2.70 -6.61 14.61
C TYR A 340 4.00 -6.99 13.90
N SER A 341 4.35 -6.27 12.86
CA SER A 341 5.50 -6.63 12.01
C SER A 341 6.79 -6.75 12.82
N ALA A 342 7.07 -5.78 13.71
CA ALA A 342 8.22 -5.83 14.61
C ALA A 342 8.23 -7.03 15.57
N GLU A 343 7.11 -7.70 15.79
CA GLU A 343 6.97 -8.86 16.68
C GLU A 343 7.04 -10.19 15.90
N SER A 344 6.85 -10.15 14.57
CA SER A 344 6.90 -11.31 13.68
C SER A 344 8.34 -11.72 13.41
N SER A 345 8.70 -12.99 13.69
CA SER A 345 10.00 -13.52 13.35
C SER A 345 10.23 -13.59 11.84
N VAL A 346 9.19 -13.92 11.07
CA VAL A 346 9.26 -13.94 9.60
C VAL A 346 9.64 -12.56 9.08
N TRP A 347 8.92 -11.52 9.50
CA TRP A 347 9.21 -10.16 9.08
C TRP A 347 10.58 -9.66 9.54
N ARG A 348 10.97 -9.96 10.79
CA ARG A 348 12.29 -9.56 11.32
C ARG A 348 13.43 -10.17 10.51
N ASN A 349 13.37 -11.45 10.19
CA ASN A 349 14.41 -12.11 9.40
C ASN A 349 14.56 -11.43 8.03
N GLU A 350 13.45 -11.09 7.38
CA GLU A 350 13.46 -10.39 6.09
C GLU A 350 14.04 -8.97 6.17
N HIS A 351 14.05 -8.31 7.34
CA HIS A 351 14.46 -6.91 7.51
C HIS A 351 15.80 -6.72 8.24
N THR A 352 16.29 -7.72 8.96
CA THR A 352 17.53 -7.63 9.75
C THR A 352 18.70 -8.39 9.14
N GLU A 353 18.45 -9.37 8.29
CA GLU A 353 19.52 -10.00 7.52
C GLU A 353 20.06 -8.95 6.55
N THR A 354 21.32 -8.58 6.81
CA THR A 354 22.16 -7.61 6.12
C THR A 354 21.73 -7.24 4.71
N ALA A 355 21.65 -5.97 4.44
CA ALA A 355 21.51 -5.15 3.21
C ALA A 355 21.61 -5.79 1.79
N GLU A 356 21.78 -7.09 1.68
CA GLU A 356 21.65 -7.82 0.42
C GLU A 356 20.16 -8.11 0.15
N PRO A 357 19.69 -7.87 -1.08
CA PRO A 357 18.33 -8.18 -1.47
C PRO A 357 17.98 -9.62 -1.13
N THR A 358 16.95 -9.83 -0.32
CA THR A 358 16.55 -11.16 0.13
C THR A 358 16.09 -11.98 -1.07
N HIS A 359 16.80 -13.05 -1.40
CA HIS A 359 16.36 -14.02 -2.39
C HIS A 359 15.26 -14.88 -1.78
N TYR A 360 14.02 -14.63 -2.17
CA TYR A 360 12.92 -15.52 -1.83
C TYR A 360 12.96 -16.77 -2.72
N ARG A 361 13.66 -17.81 -2.27
CA ARG A 361 13.43 -19.14 -2.84
C ARG A 361 12.35 -19.82 -2.00
N PHE A 362 11.27 -20.23 -2.65
CA PHE A 362 10.30 -21.16 -2.06
C PHE A 362 11.00 -22.49 -1.77
N GLY A 363 11.44 -22.66 -0.54
CA GLY A 363 12.11 -23.89 -0.10
C GLY A 363 12.29 -23.86 1.41
N ALA A 364 11.19 -23.99 2.14
CA ALA A 364 11.05 -24.24 3.58
C ALA A 364 10.18 -23.20 4.28
N ILE A 365 8.92 -23.04 3.85
CA ILE A 365 7.89 -22.79 4.86
C ILE A 365 7.60 -24.19 5.44
N GLU A 366 8.34 -24.61 6.44
CA GLU A 366 7.84 -25.63 7.34
C GLU A 366 6.61 -25.03 8.03
N ILE A 367 5.45 -25.39 7.52
CA ILE A 367 4.22 -25.21 8.27
C ILE A 367 4.38 -26.15 9.47
N PRO A 368 4.55 -25.63 10.70
CA PRO A 368 4.64 -26.51 11.84
C PRO A 368 3.36 -27.34 11.87
N PRO A 369 3.45 -28.66 12.09
CA PRO A 369 2.28 -29.49 12.15
C PRO A 369 1.35 -28.91 13.22
N VAL A 370 0.08 -28.71 12.86
CA VAL A 370 -0.95 -28.32 13.81
C VAL A 370 -0.87 -29.35 14.93
N SER A 371 -0.35 -28.95 16.07
CA SER A 371 -0.31 -29.81 17.25
C SER A 371 -1.75 -30.14 17.59
N ALA A 372 -2.17 -31.35 17.26
CA ALA A 372 -3.43 -31.91 17.73
C ALA A 372 -3.30 -31.97 19.27
N SER A 373 -3.84 -30.97 19.94
CA SER A 373 -4.07 -31.04 21.36
C SER A 373 -5.06 -32.16 21.58
N ARG A 374 -4.55 -33.33 21.92
CA ARG A 374 -5.35 -34.42 22.48
C ARG A 374 -5.94 -33.93 23.80
N ASN A 375 -7.18 -33.45 23.76
CA ASN A 375 -7.99 -33.44 24.95
C ASN A 375 -8.50 -34.86 25.16
N ALA A 376 -7.77 -35.59 26.00
CA ALA A 376 -8.29 -36.78 26.64
C ALA A 376 -9.08 -36.32 27.87
N ALA A 377 -10.40 -36.41 27.79
CA ALA A 377 -11.25 -36.55 28.96
C ALA A 377 -12.49 -37.33 28.57
N ALA A 378 -12.48 -38.52 29.02
CA ALA A 378 -13.48 -39.47 29.41
C ALA A 378 -14.98 -39.09 29.37
N GLY A 379 -15.81 -40.02 28.88
CA GLY A 379 -17.09 -40.30 29.53
C GLY A 379 -18.31 -40.38 28.63
N SER A 380 -18.64 -41.62 28.31
CA SER A 380 -19.96 -42.26 28.29
C SER A 380 -21.00 -41.88 27.20
N ASP A 381 -21.23 -42.90 26.41
CA ASP A 381 -22.52 -43.51 26.00
C ASP A 381 -23.68 -42.66 25.46
N GLY A 382 -24.11 -43.07 24.28
CA GLY A 382 -25.53 -43.15 24.07
C GLY A 382 -26.09 -42.66 22.73
N TYR A 383 -26.44 -43.64 21.89
CA TYR A 383 -27.50 -43.60 20.86
C TYR A 383 -27.21 -43.05 19.46
N LEU A 384 -26.81 -43.97 18.62
CA LEU A 384 -27.26 -44.07 17.22
C LEU A 384 -28.75 -44.39 17.15
N ARG A 385 -29.54 -43.68 16.36
CA ARG A 385 -30.61 -44.25 15.53
C ARG A 385 -30.91 -43.38 14.31
N ASN A 386 -31.01 -44.10 13.20
CA ASN A 386 -31.46 -43.70 11.87
C ASN A 386 -32.87 -43.08 11.85
N ALA A 387 -33.09 -42.20 10.87
CA ALA A 387 -34.31 -42.19 10.02
C ALA A 387 -34.08 -41.20 8.89
N ASP A 388 -33.92 -41.66 7.68
CA ASP A 388 -34.83 -41.73 6.56
C ASP A 388 -35.09 -40.40 5.82
N VAL A 389 -34.77 -40.50 4.58
CA VAL A 389 -35.14 -39.79 3.36
C VAL A 389 -36.62 -39.49 3.29
N GLU A 390 -37.02 -38.27 2.99
CA GLU A 390 -38.07 -38.04 1.98
C GLU A 390 -38.07 -36.59 1.45
N SER A 391 -38.21 -36.56 0.17
CA SER A 391 -38.45 -35.56 -0.84
C SER A 391 -39.48 -34.46 -0.54
N GLY A 392 -39.25 -33.28 -1.12
CA GLY A 392 -40.41 -32.56 -1.64
C GLY A 392 -40.39 -31.06 -1.61
N THR A 393 -40.28 -30.46 -2.79
CA THR A 393 -41.09 -29.36 -3.30
C THR A 393 -40.70 -27.90 -3.03
N GLN A 394 -40.42 -27.24 -4.10
CA GLN A 394 -40.50 -25.83 -4.50
C GLN A 394 -41.30 -24.85 -3.62
N ALA A 395 -40.71 -23.66 -3.42
CA ALA A 395 -41.44 -22.38 -3.44
C ALA A 395 -40.47 -21.24 -3.69
N THR A 396 -40.45 -20.73 -4.87
CA THR A 396 -41.02 -19.49 -5.41
C THR A 396 -40.46 -18.18 -4.80
N VAL A 397 -39.74 -17.51 -5.65
CA VAL A 397 -39.33 -16.13 -5.65
C VAL A 397 -40.52 -15.18 -5.42
N VAL A 398 -40.36 -14.21 -4.52
CA VAL A 398 -41.04 -12.90 -4.65
C VAL A 398 -40.08 -11.78 -4.32
N ALA A 399 -39.71 -11.07 -5.37
CA ALA A 399 -39.15 -9.73 -5.30
C ALA A 399 -40.23 -8.74 -4.85
N ARG A 400 -39.90 -7.82 -3.96
CA ARG A 400 -40.59 -6.52 -3.87
C ARG A 400 -39.62 -5.39 -3.67
N GLN A 401 -39.56 -4.59 -4.71
CA GLN A 401 -39.16 -3.17 -4.67
C GLN A 401 -40.16 -2.38 -3.81
N SER A 402 -39.62 -1.42 -3.07
CA SER A 402 -40.26 -0.10 -2.80
C SER A 402 -39.18 0.85 -2.39
N LEU A 403 -38.88 1.71 -3.16
CA LEU A 403 -39.00 3.13 -3.51
C LEU A 403 -39.57 4.03 -2.40
N ARG A 404 -38.79 5.12 -2.12
CA ARG A 404 -39.18 6.43 -1.58
C ARG A 404 -39.36 6.53 -0.04
N ARG A 405 -38.43 7.20 0.64
CA ARG A 405 -38.33 8.68 0.82
C ARG A 405 -36.96 9.03 1.35
#